data_8709c7a81457db0670297d8f63423232
#
_entry.id   8709c7a81457db0670297d8f63423232
#
_cell.length_a   1.000
_cell.length_b   1.000
_cell.length_c   1.000
_cell.angle_alpha   90.00
_cell.angle_beta   90.00
_cell.angle_gamma   90.00
#
_symmetry.space_group_name_H-M   'P 1'
#
loop_
_entity.id
_entity.type
_entity.pdbx_description
1 polymer ?
#
loop_
_entity_poly.entity_id
_entity_poly.type
_entity_poly.pdbx_seq_one_letter_code
_entity_poly.pdbx_strand_id
1 'polypeptide(L)'
;MKKSSFIFLQPDYPELYTLSELAEKLVSVDPNSSLTKTRLFVEKLTLLMGQFERYEFGPKDTPNIRINKLYAAHIFPEAVKSLMDTIRIAGNNATHNGDRTEKEAKYILKKLFKLAKWFYETYEGEDLGDIEYEPL
;
A
#
# COMPACT_ATOMS: atom_id res chain seq x y z
N MET A 1 22.32 9.70 -7.26
CA MET A 1 21.13 9.84 -6.41
C MET A 1 20.36 8.53 -6.40
N LYS A 2 20.02 8.06 -5.22
CA LYS A 2 19.31 6.79 -5.08
C LYS A 2 17.83 6.94 -5.45
N LYS A 3 17.32 6.04 -6.29
CA LYS A 3 15.91 6.03 -6.68
C LYS A 3 15.07 5.27 -5.64
N SER A 4 13.80 5.64 -5.54
CA SER A 4 12.85 4.91 -4.72
C SER A 4 12.72 3.46 -5.22
N SER A 5 12.61 2.52 -4.27
CA SER A 5 12.33 1.12 -4.60
C SER A 5 10.96 0.95 -5.29
N PHE A 6 10.07 1.93 -5.15
CA PHE A 6 8.73 1.92 -5.75
C PHE A 6 8.69 2.51 -7.15
N ILE A 7 9.85 2.85 -7.74
CA ILE A 7 9.92 3.56 -9.04
C ILE A 7 9.19 2.81 -10.16
N PHE A 8 9.08 1.48 -10.06
CA PHE A 8 8.38 0.68 -11.05
C PHE A 8 6.91 1.06 -11.20
N LEU A 9 6.31 1.69 -10.18
CA LEU A 9 4.91 2.14 -10.25
C LEU A 9 4.72 3.40 -11.07
N GLN A 10 5.76 4.20 -11.24
CA GLN A 10 5.64 5.56 -11.77
C GLN A 10 4.95 5.67 -13.13
N PRO A 11 5.30 4.85 -14.14
CA PRO A 11 4.73 5.02 -15.48
C PRO A 11 3.22 4.81 -15.54
N ASP A 12 2.72 3.77 -14.88
CA ASP A 12 1.30 3.36 -15.00
C ASP A 12 0.46 3.75 -13.79
N TYR A 13 1.09 3.94 -12.63
CA TYR A 13 0.39 4.22 -11.38
C TYR A 13 1.05 5.39 -10.64
N PRO A 14 1.07 6.60 -11.25
CA PRO A 14 1.78 7.73 -10.67
C PRO A 14 1.26 8.16 -9.30
N GLU A 15 -0.05 8.01 -9.03
CA GLU A 15 -0.60 8.35 -7.71
C GLU A 15 -0.10 7.40 -6.63
N LEU A 16 -0.03 6.10 -6.92
CA LEU A 16 0.53 5.12 -5.99
C LEU A 16 2.01 5.38 -5.75
N TYR A 17 2.74 5.70 -6.82
CA TYR A 17 4.16 6.06 -6.71
C TYR A 17 4.34 7.26 -5.80
N THR A 18 3.56 8.33 -6.01
CA THR A 18 3.67 9.55 -5.21
C THR A 18 3.46 9.27 -3.73
N LEU A 19 2.43 8.47 -3.39
CA LEU A 19 2.15 8.12 -1.99
C LEU A 19 3.29 7.32 -1.37
N SER A 20 3.82 6.33 -2.10
CA SER A 20 4.92 5.50 -1.59
C SER A 20 6.21 6.30 -1.42
N GLU A 21 6.53 7.17 -2.36
CA GLU A 21 7.73 8.02 -2.29
C GLU A 21 7.62 8.99 -1.10
N LEU A 22 6.46 9.61 -0.90
CA LEU A 22 6.24 10.49 0.24
C LEU A 22 6.38 9.75 1.55
N ALA A 23 5.83 8.53 1.63
CA ALA A 23 5.97 7.71 2.83
C ALA A 23 7.45 7.43 3.14
N GLU A 24 8.26 7.13 2.12
CA GLU A 24 9.70 6.92 2.29
C GLU A 24 10.41 8.16 2.82
N LYS A 25 10.09 9.33 2.26
CA LYS A 25 10.71 10.59 2.66
C LYS A 25 10.37 11.02 4.08
N LEU A 26 9.19 10.62 4.56
CA LEU A 26 8.68 11.03 5.88
C LEU A 26 9.10 10.08 7.00
N VAL A 27 9.62 8.91 6.69
CA VAL A 27 9.91 7.86 7.67
C VAL A 27 10.66 8.35 8.90
N SER A 28 11.72 9.13 8.71
CA SER A 28 12.57 9.60 9.81
C SER A 28 12.10 10.95 10.37
N VAL A 29 11.46 11.76 9.56
CA VAL A 29 11.05 13.12 9.90
C VAL A 29 9.71 13.14 10.62
N ASP A 30 8.77 12.34 10.13
CA ASP A 30 7.40 12.30 10.65
C ASP A 30 6.81 10.91 10.42
N PRO A 31 7.13 9.93 11.30
CA PRO A 31 6.65 8.56 11.13
C PRO A 31 5.12 8.45 11.04
N ASN A 32 4.38 9.28 11.77
CA ASN A 32 2.92 9.28 11.71
C ASN A 32 2.41 9.61 10.31
N SER A 33 2.97 10.64 9.69
CA SER A 33 2.60 11.02 8.33
C SER A 33 3.02 9.97 7.31
N SER A 34 4.18 9.34 7.52
CA SER A 34 4.61 8.23 6.66
C SER A 34 3.58 7.10 6.68
N LEU A 35 3.16 6.67 7.88
CA LEU A 35 2.16 5.62 8.04
C LEU A 35 0.80 6.00 7.45
N THR A 36 0.41 7.26 7.56
CA THR A 36 -0.82 7.77 6.96
C THR A 36 -0.76 7.64 5.42
N LYS A 37 0.40 7.96 4.81
CA LYS A 37 0.57 7.80 3.36
C LYS A 37 0.48 6.35 2.92
N THR A 38 1.02 5.42 3.70
CA THR A 38 0.90 3.98 3.38
C THR A 38 -0.55 3.52 3.46
N ARG A 39 -1.32 4.03 4.42
CA ARG A 39 -2.76 3.75 4.51
C ARG A 39 -3.50 4.26 3.27
N LEU A 40 -3.22 5.49 2.86
CA LEU A 40 -3.83 6.09 1.66
C LEU A 40 -3.50 5.28 0.40
N PHE A 41 -2.29 4.72 0.33
CA PHE A 41 -1.91 3.81 -0.75
C PHE A 41 -2.86 2.61 -0.82
N VAL A 42 -3.13 1.96 0.31
CA VAL A 42 -4.04 0.81 0.37
C VAL A 42 -5.45 1.22 -0.02
N GLU A 43 -5.94 2.37 0.46
CA GLU A 43 -7.27 2.88 0.10
C GLU A 43 -7.39 3.09 -1.41
N LYS A 44 -6.39 3.74 -2.01
CA LYS A 44 -6.36 3.97 -3.46
C LYS A 44 -6.29 2.66 -4.23
N LEU A 45 -5.47 1.72 -3.75
CA LEU A 45 -5.29 0.43 -4.38
C LEU A 45 -6.60 -0.36 -4.44
N THR A 46 -7.38 -0.37 -3.35
CA THR A 46 -8.67 -1.08 -3.35
C THR A 46 -9.63 -0.53 -4.40
N LEU A 47 -9.63 0.80 -4.59
CA LEU A 47 -10.47 1.43 -5.60
C LEU A 47 -10.01 1.07 -7.02
N LEU A 48 -8.70 1.08 -7.27
CA LEU A 48 -8.15 0.67 -8.57
C LEU A 48 -8.46 -0.79 -8.88
N MET A 49 -8.29 -1.67 -7.91
CA MET A 49 -8.60 -3.10 -8.08
C MET A 49 -10.08 -3.31 -8.35
N GLY A 50 -10.95 -2.57 -7.66
CA GLY A 50 -12.38 -2.60 -7.93
C GLY A 50 -12.69 -2.25 -9.38
N GLN A 51 -12.06 -1.20 -9.90
CA GLN A 51 -12.23 -0.79 -11.30
C GLN A 51 -11.76 -1.87 -12.27
N PHE A 52 -10.57 -2.43 -12.06
CA PHE A 52 -10.02 -3.47 -12.94
C PHE A 52 -10.84 -4.75 -12.93
N GLU A 53 -11.39 -5.11 -11.77
CA GLU A 53 -12.18 -6.33 -11.63
C GLU A 53 -13.67 -6.09 -11.88
N ARG A 54 -14.05 -4.88 -12.23
CA ARG A 54 -15.44 -4.47 -12.44
C ARG A 54 -16.32 -4.80 -11.23
N TYR A 55 -15.77 -4.60 -10.04
CA TYR A 55 -16.47 -4.82 -8.79
C TYR A 55 -17.02 -3.49 -8.28
N GLU A 56 -18.33 -3.42 -8.05
CA GLU A 56 -18.97 -2.20 -7.57
C GLU A 56 -19.04 -2.20 -6.04
N PHE A 57 -18.48 -1.16 -5.43
CA PHE A 57 -18.60 -0.92 -4.00
C PHE A 57 -19.83 -0.08 -3.72
N GLY A 58 -20.39 -0.25 -2.51
CA GLY A 58 -21.41 0.65 -2.02
C GLY A 58 -20.82 2.03 -1.68
N PRO A 59 -21.63 3.11 -1.73
CA PRO A 59 -21.13 4.46 -1.48
C PRO A 59 -20.63 4.69 -0.05
N LYS A 60 -20.99 3.82 0.88
CA LYS A 60 -20.57 3.90 2.28
C LYS A 60 -19.51 2.86 2.65
N ASP A 61 -19.01 2.12 1.68
CA ASP A 61 -18.00 1.09 1.95
C ASP A 61 -16.67 1.73 2.38
N THR A 62 -16.23 1.40 3.58
CA THR A 62 -14.94 1.83 4.11
C THR A 62 -13.82 1.03 3.46
N PRO A 63 -12.55 1.46 3.58
CA PRO A 63 -11.43 0.65 3.09
C PRO A 63 -11.42 -0.77 3.64
N ASN A 64 -11.75 -0.94 4.92
CA ASN A 64 -11.85 -2.27 5.53
C ASN A 64 -12.92 -3.12 4.85
N ILE A 65 -14.10 -2.54 4.61
CA ILE A 65 -15.20 -3.24 3.92
C ILE A 65 -14.79 -3.60 2.50
N ARG A 66 -14.13 -2.68 1.77
CA ARG A 66 -13.67 -2.95 0.40
C ARG A 66 -12.68 -4.11 0.36
N ILE A 67 -11.71 -4.13 1.28
CA ILE A 67 -10.73 -5.23 1.36
C ILE A 67 -11.45 -6.56 1.56
N ASN A 68 -12.39 -6.62 2.51
CA ASN A 68 -13.11 -7.85 2.82
C ASN A 68 -13.99 -8.32 1.65
N LYS A 69 -14.63 -7.40 0.95
CA LYS A 69 -15.44 -7.73 -0.23
C LYS A 69 -14.59 -8.29 -1.37
N LEU A 70 -13.44 -7.67 -1.66
CA LEU A 70 -12.53 -8.15 -2.70
C LEU A 70 -11.97 -9.53 -2.34
N TYR A 71 -11.63 -9.73 -1.07
CA TYR A 71 -11.15 -11.03 -0.61
C TYR A 71 -12.24 -12.11 -0.73
N ALA A 72 -13.47 -11.80 -0.33
CA ALA A 72 -14.59 -12.73 -0.45
C ALA A 72 -14.89 -13.09 -1.91
N ALA A 73 -14.61 -12.17 -2.83
CA ALA A 73 -14.76 -12.39 -4.27
C ALA A 73 -13.54 -13.11 -4.89
N HIS A 74 -12.60 -13.57 -4.07
CA HIS A 74 -11.39 -14.30 -4.49
C HIS A 74 -10.46 -13.49 -5.41
N ILE A 75 -10.45 -12.17 -5.26
CA ILE A 75 -9.63 -11.29 -6.11
C ILE A 75 -8.16 -11.35 -5.70
N PHE A 76 -7.89 -11.63 -4.44
CA PHE A 76 -6.51 -11.83 -3.98
C PHE A 76 -6.46 -12.87 -2.85
N PRO A 77 -5.27 -13.48 -2.63
CA PRO A 77 -5.11 -14.50 -1.59
C PRO A 77 -5.02 -13.89 -0.20
N GLU A 78 -5.12 -14.74 0.82
CA GLU A 78 -5.05 -14.33 2.23
C GLU A 78 -3.76 -13.57 2.56
N ALA A 79 -2.63 -13.96 1.98
CA ALA A 79 -1.36 -13.28 2.23
C ALA A 79 -1.43 -11.79 1.84
N VAL A 80 -2.12 -11.48 0.74
CA VAL A 80 -2.30 -10.10 0.28
C VAL A 80 -3.28 -9.36 1.18
N LYS A 81 -4.37 -10.01 1.58
CA LYS A 81 -5.31 -9.44 2.55
C LYS A 81 -4.59 -9.05 3.84
N SER A 82 -3.72 -9.94 4.33
CA SER A 82 -2.94 -9.71 5.55
C SER A 82 -2.04 -8.48 5.41
N LEU A 83 -1.37 -8.31 4.26
CA LEU A 83 -0.56 -7.12 3.99
C LEU A 83 -1.42 -5.85 4.04
N MET A 84 -2.56 -5.85 3.36
CA MET A 84 -3.47 -4.71 3.32
C MET A 84 -3.98 -4.34 4.71
N ASP A 85 -4.42 -5.33 5.49
CA ASP A 85 -4.94 -5.11 6.84
C ASP A 85 -3.86 -4.57 7.77
N THR A 86 -2.65 -5.13 7.73
CA THR A 86 -1.54 -4.68 8.56
C THR A 86 -1.21 -3.20 8.29
N ILE A 87 -1.11 -2.83 7.02
CA ILE A 87 -0.80 -1.45 6.62
C ILE A 87 -1.94 -0.51 7.03
N ARG A 88 -3.18 -0.90 6.76
CA ARG A 88 -4.36 -0.10 7.09
C ARG A 88 -4.46 0.19 8.58
N ILE A 89 -4.29 -0.84 9.41
CA ILE A 89 -4.37 -0.73 10.87
C ILE A 89 -3.26 0.18 11.41
N ALA A 90 -2.02 0.01 10.93
CA ALA A 90 -0.91 0.85 11.33
C ALA A 90 -1.16 2.32 11.00
N GLY A 91 -1.71 2.60 9.80
CA GLY A 91 -2.03 3.96 9.39
C GLY A 91 -3.18 4.56 10.20
N ASN A 92 -4.19 3.76 10.53
CA ASN A 92 -5.28 4.22 11.41
C ASN A 92 -4.76 4.56 12.80
N ASN A 93 -3.88 3.74 13.35
CA ASN A 93 -3.27 4.00 14.66
C ASN A 93 -2.44 5.28 14.64
N ALA A 94 -1.72 5.52 13.53
CA ALA A 94 -0.92 6.74 13.38
C ALA A 94 -1.78 8.00 13.38
N THR A 95 -3.02 7.91 12.90
CA THR A 95 -3.95 9.04 12.85
C THR A 95 -4.60 9.32 14.19
N HIS A 96 -4.85 8.28 15.01
CA HIS A 96 -5.70 8.39 16.20
C HIS A 96 -5.04 8.10 17.54
N ASN A 97 -3.90 7.43 17.58
CA ASN A 97 -3.36 6.84 18.81
C ASN A 97 -1.96 7.31 19.21
N GLY A 98 -1.66 8.61 19.02
CA GLY A 98 -0.41 9.18 19.48
C GLY A 98 0.78 8.93 18.56
N ASP A 99 1.98 9.15 19.09
CA ASP A 99 3.19 9.12 18.29
C ASP A 99 3.61 7.71 17.90
N ARG A 100 3.95 7.54 16.64
CA ARG A 100 4.49 6.30 16.09
C ARG A 100 6.01 6.42 15.95
N THR A 101 6.68 5.29 15.80
CA THR A 101 8.14 5.26 15.72
C THR A 101 8.62 5.11 14.28
N GLU A 102 9.86 5.58 14.04
CA GLU A 102 10.54 5.36 12.76
C GLU A 102 10.65 3.86 12.44
N LYS A 103 10.92 3.04 13.46
CA LYS A 103 11.02 1.59 13.32
C LYS A 103 9.72 0.99 12.77
N GLU A 104 8.56 1.41 13.30
CA GLU A 104 7.26 0.97 12.84
C GLU A 104 7.02 1.39 11.39
N ALA A 105 7.33 2.64 11.06
CA ALA A 105 7.16 3.14 9.70
C ALA A 105 8.03 2.37 8.70
N LYS A 106 9.27 2.08 9.06
CA LYS A 106 10.17 1.27 8.22
C LYS A 106 9.63 -0.14 8.01
N TYR A 107 9.10 -0.76 9.06
CA TYR A 107 8.49 -2.09 8.97
C TYR A 107 7.31 -2.09 7.99
N ILE A 108 6.45 -1.09 8.09
CA ILE A 108 5.27 -0.98 7.21
C ILE A 108 5.69 -0.71 5.76
N LEU A 109 6.74 0.07 5.52
CA LEU A 109 7.24 0.28 4.16
C LEU A 109 7.68 -1.02 3.49
N LYS A 110 8.29 -1.93 4.24
CA LYS A 110 8.63 -3.26 3.70
C LYS A 110 7.39 -4.04 3.30
N LYS A 111 6.32 -3.95 4.11
CA LYS A 111 5.03 -4.59 3.80
C LYS A 111 4.40 -3.95 2.58
N LEU A 112 4.45 -2.62 2.49
CA LEU A 112 3.93 -1.89 1.34
C LEU A 112 4.63 -2.30 0.05
N PHE A 113 5.95 -2.47 0.10
CA PHE A 113 6.71 -2.89 -1.07
C PHE A 113 6.27 -4.27 -1.57
N LYS A 114 6.08 -5.22 -0.65
CA LYS A 114 5.57 -6.55 -1.02
C LYS A 114 4.20 -6.46 -1.69
N LEU A 115 3.32 -5.64 -1.15
CA LEU A 115 1.98 -5.42 -1.71
C LEU A 115 2.07 -4.77 -3.08
N ALA A 116 2.87 -3.74 -3.24
CA ALA A 116 3.05 -3.02 -4.50
C ALA A 116 3.62 -3.93 -5.59
N LYS A 117 4.62 -4.75 -5.22
CA LYS A 117 5.22 -5.71 -6.15
C LYS A 117 4.20 -6.73 -6.61
N TRP A 118 3.43 -7.32 -5.67
CA TRP A 118 2.38 -8.26 -6.01
C TRP A 118 1.35 -7.64 -6.95
N PHE A 119 0.90 -6.44 -6.64
CA PHE A 119 -0.09 -5.73 -7.45
C PHE A 119 0.42 -5.50 -8.88
N TYR A 120 1.61 -4.95 -9.01
CA TYR A 120 2.20 -4.64 -10.30
C TYR A 120 2.38 -5.90 -11.15
N GLU A 121 2.96 -6.95 -10.58
CA GLU A 121 3.18 -8.21 -11.29
C GLU A 121 1.85 -8.84 -11.71
N THR A 122 0.82 -8.77 -10.86
CA THR A 122 -0.47 -9.38 -11.13
C THR A 122 -1.23 -8.66 -12.22
N TYR A 123 -1.28 -7.34 -12.17
CA TYR A 123 -2.11 -6.53 -13.08
C TYR A 123 -1.38 -6.09 -14.35
N GLU A 124 -0.07 -5.99 -14.32
CA GLU A 124 0.71 -5.66 -15.53
C GLU A 124 1.28 -6.89 -16.21
N GLY A 125 1.26 -8.05 -15.54
CA GLY A 125 1.78 -9.28 -16.12
C GLY A 125 3.28 -9.31 -16.29
N GLU A 126 4.01 -8.46 -15.57
CA GLU A 126 5.47 -8.40 -15.61
C GLU A 126 6.07 -9.04 -14.35
N ASP A 127 7.12 -9.82 -14.53
CA ASP A 127 7.89 -10.39 -13.42
C ASP A 127 9.01 -9.40 -13.07
N LEU A 128 8.95 -8.84 -11.87
CA LEU A 128 9.99 -7.92 -11.38
C LEU A 128 11.22 -8.64 -10.82
N GLY A 129 11.19 -9.98 -10.78
CA GLY A 129 12.29 -10.78 -10.25
C GLY A 129 12.37 -10.74 -8.73
N ASP A 130 13.57 -11.02 -8.20
CA ASP A 130 13.78 -11.11 -6.74
C ASP A 130 14.18 -9.77 -6.13
N ILE A 131 13.54 -8.69 -6.57
CA ILE A 131 13.81 -7.38 -6.00
C ILE A 131 13.30 -7.29 -4.57
N GLU A 132 14.06 -6.61 -3.73
CA GLU A 132 13.72 -6.37 -2.33
C GLU A 132 13.66 -4.87 -2.05
N TYR A 133 12.93 -4.52 -1.01
CA TYR A 133 12.84 -3.12 -0.60
C TYR A 133 14.20 -2.63 -0.09
N GLU A 134 14.66 -1.52 -0.64
CA GLU A 134 15.87 -0.83 -0.18
C GLU A 134 15.47 0.58 0.27
N PRO A 135 15.73 0.93 1.54
CA PRO A 135 15.44 2.28 2.04
C PRO A 135 16.17 3.36 1.26
N LEU A 136 15.54 4.50 1.14
CA LEU A 136 16.16 5.69 0.55
C LEU A 136 17.31 6.20 1.40
#